data_059cd4338547480c508fb79fb45b6134
#
_entry.id   059cd4338547480c508fb79fb45b6134
#
_cell.length_a   1.000
_cell.length_b   1.000
_cell.length_c   1.000
_cell.angle_alpha   90.00
_cell.angle_beta   90.00
_cell.angle_gamma   90.00
#
_symmetry.space_group_name_H-M   'P 1'
#
loop_
_entity.id
_entity.type
_entity.pdbx_description
1 polymer ?
#
loop_
_entity_poly.entity_id
_entity_poly.type
_entity_poly.pdbx_seq_one_letter_code
_entity_poly.pdbx_strand_id
1 'polypeptide(L)'
;LYIFTNTTATMEAIENLKPDVVVNATGSTPLLPPITGLHDRVDKEDSKVLSIFGLINNIEKFNEMDLEGKKIGVIGGGAVGLDVVEYFAHKGAHVTIVERMPAVGNGMDIITKLDFMTMLKKKEVDVRVETSLLEIKDSSFIVNKDGADEEISFDYGFVCLGMRAYSPLMAELQENFVGTNVEVV
;
A
#
# COMPACT_ATOMS: atom_id res chain seq x y z
N LEU A 1 4.39 31.72 7.60
CA LEU A 1 4.06 30.49 6.85
C LEU A 1 3.06 30.85 5.75
N TYR A 2 3.39 30.49 4.50
CA TYR A 2 2.48 30.63 3.35
C TYR A 2 2.05 29.22 2.92
N ILE A 3 0.77 29.04 2.63
CA ILE A 3 0.19 27.79 2.16
C ILE A 3 -0.52 28.06 0.84
N PHE A 4 -0.16 27.34 -0.20
CA PHE A 4 -0.79 27.44 -1.52
C PHE A 4 -1.55 26.11 -1.78
N THR A 5 -2.86 26.18 -1.81
CA THR A 5 -3.73 25.05 -2.15
C THR A 5 -4.17 25.12 -3.61
N ASN A 6 -4.52 23.97 -4.20
CA ASN A 6 -4.90 23.87 -5.62
C ASN A 6 -3.88 24.50 -6.59
N THR A 7 -2.60 24.46 -6.20
CA THR A 7 -1.50 25.09 -6.93
C THR A 7 -0.47 24.03 -7.28
N THR A 8 -0.17 23.88 -8.55
CA THR A 8 0.93 23.01 -9.00
C THR A 8 2.25 23.75 -8.80
N ALA A 9 3.18 23.14 -8.07
CA ALA A 9 4.53 23.65 -7.97
C ALA A 9 5.23 23.51 -9.33
N THR A 10 5.78 24.60 -9.83
CA THR A 10 6.63 24.65 -11.02
C THR A 10 8.01 25.15 -10.64
N MET A 11 9.04 24.89 -11.44
CA MET A 11 10.38 25.41 -11.19
C MET A 11 10.38 26.94 -11.05
N GLU A 12 9.69 27.63 -11.96
CA GLU A 12 9.56 29.10 -11.90
C GLU A 12 8.96 29.59 -10.56
N ALA A 13 7.91 28.91 -10.07
CA ALA A 13 7.29 29.27 -8.79
C ALA A 13 8.26 29.04 -7.61
N ILE A 14 9.03 27.96 -7.64
CA ILE A 14 10.01 27.63 -6.61
C ILE A 14 11.16 28.65 -6.61
N GLU A 15 11.72 28.96 -7.78
CA GLU A 15 12.81 29.93 -7.93
C GLU A 15 12.40 31.36 -7.46
N ASN A 16 11.16 31.75 -7.76
CA ASN A 16 10.61 33.04 -7.33
C ASN A 16 10.51 33.18 -5.81
N LEU A 17 10.39 32.06 -5.08
CA LEU A 17 10.40 32.04 -3.61
C LEU A 17 11.79 32.20 -3.03
N LYS A 18 12.86 32.06 -3.83
CA LYS A 18 14.28 32.14 -3.43
C LYS A 18 14.58 31.32 -2.18
N PRO A 19 14.29 30.03 -2.19
CA PRO A 19 14.46 29.18 -1.01
C PRO A 19 15.94 28.94 -0.70
N ASP A 20 16.28 28.72 0.55
CA ASP A 20 17.58 28.17 0.96
C ASP A 20 17.56 26.64 0.92
N VAL A 21 16.39 26.03 1.16
CA VAL A 21 16.16 24.57 1.13
C VAL A 21 14.85 24.27 0.44
N VAL A 22 14.86 23.27 -0.42
CA VAL A 22 13.64 22.72 -1.05
C VAL A 22 13.40 21.31 -0.54
N VAL A 23 12.28 21.09 0.16
CA VAL A 23 11.85 19.77 0.59
C VAL A 23 10.82 19.22 -0.40
N ASN A 24 11.20 18.15 -1.13
CA ASN A 24 10.30 17.50 -2.08
C ASN A 24 9.54 16.35 -1.41
N ALA A 25 8.32 16.61 -0.98
CA ALA A 25 7.44 15.66 -0.31
C ALA A 25 6.18 15.36 -1.13
N THR A 26 6.34 15.05 -2.43
CA THR A 26 5.24 14.87 -3.39
C THR A 26 4.57 13.49 -3.32
N GLY A 27 4.92 12.68 -2.31
CA GLY A 27 4.25 11.42 -2.00
C GLY A 27 4.79 10.22 -2.76
N SER A 28 3.94 9.20 -2.88
CA SER A 28 4.29 7.91 -3.45
C SER A 28 3.11 7.27 -4.17
N THR A 29 3.40 6.26 -4.98
CA THR A 29 2.40 5.41 -5.65
C THR A 29 2.58 3.95 -5.24
N PRO A 30 1.52 3.11 -5.27
CA PRO A 30 1.65 1.68 -5.01
C PRO A 30 2.64 1.03 -5.97
N LEU A 31 3.48 0.15 -5.43
CA LEU A 31 4.34 -0.69 -6.25
C LEU A 31 3.51 -1.83 -6.84
N LEU A 32 3.39 -1.86 -8.16
CA LEU A 32 2.65 -2.88 -8.90
C LEU A 32 3.63 -3.64 -9.82
N PRO A 33 4.24 -4.74 -9.36
CA PRO A 33 5.14 -5.55 -10.18
C PRO A 33 4.38 -6.27 -11.31
N PRO A 34 5.06 -6.83 -12.32
CA PRO A 34 4.44 -7.51 -13.44
C PRO A 34 3.93 -8.91 -13.05
N ILE A 35 2.93 -8.97 -12.19
CA ILE A 35 2.23 -10.20 -11.80
C ILE A 35 0.98 -10.35 -12.68
N THR A 36 0.68 -11.57 -13.09
CA THR A 36 -0.48 -11.88 -13.94
C THR A 36 -1.77 -11.36 -13.31
N GLY A 37 -2.54 -10.58 -14.06
CA GLY A 37 -3.82 -10.02 -13.63
C GLY A 37 -3.76 -8.80 -12.73
N LEU A 38 -2.56 -8.40 -12.23
CA LEU A 38 -2.42 -7.29 -11.29
C LEU A 38 -2.84 -5.96 -11.93
N HIS A 39 -2.23 -5.60 -13.05
CA HIS A 39 -2.49 -4.33 -13.72
C HIS A 39 -3.89 -4.21 -14.33
N ASP A 40 -4.51 -5.35 -14.62
CA ASP A 40 -5.84 -5.41 -15.22
C ASP A 40 -6.96 -5.23 -14.18
N ARG A 41 -6.64 -5.45 -12.88
CA ARG A 41 -7.65 -5.52 -11.81
C ARG A 41 -7.49 -4.49 -10.72
N VAL A 42 -6.26 -4.16 -10.31
CA VAL A 42 -6.06 -3.25 -9.18
C VAL A 42 -6.60 -1.86 -9.49
N ASP A 43 -7.50 -1.39 -8.62
CA ASP A 43 -8.15 -0.07 -8.68
C ASP A 43 -8.92 0.20 -10.01
N LYS A 44 -9.34 -0.85 -10.72
CA LYS A 44 -10.21 -0.69 -11.89
C LYS A 44 -11.65 -0.50 -11.47
N GLU A 45 -12.45 0.08 -12.36
CA GLU A 45 -13.88 0.24 -12.17
C GLU A 45 -14.53 -1.13 -11.89
N ASP A 46 -15.41 -1.19 -10.90
CA ASP A 46 -16.09 -2.40 -10.40
C ASP A 46 -15.17 -3.53 -9.92
N SER A 47 -13.86 -3.31 -9.84
CA SER A 47 -12.94 -4.32 -9.32
C SER A 47 -13.11 -4.52 -7.82
N LYS A 48 -12.95 -5.78 -7.41
CA LYS A 48 -12.86 -6.18 -6.01
C LYS A 48 -11.41 -6.17 -5.49
N VAL A 49 -10.45 -5.88 -6.35
CA VAL A 49 -9.02 -5.84 -6.03
C VAL A 49 -8.55 -4.40 -5.98
N LEU A 50 -8.07 -3.99 -4.83
CA LEU A 50 -7.72 -2.60 -4.54
C LEU A 50 -6.27 -2.47 -4.04
N SER A 51 -5.67 -1.33 -4.30
CA SER A 51 -4.48 -0.87 -3.58
C SER A 51 -4.87 -0.15 -2.27
N ILE A 52 -3.89 0.31 -1.52
CA ILE A 52 -4.14 1.17 -0.35
C ILE A 52 -4.89 2.46 -0.75
N PHE A 53 -4.57 3.05 -1.92
CA PHE A 53 -5.31 4.23 -2.40
C PHE A 53 -6.73 3.88 -2.82
N GLY A 54 -6.95 2.71 -3.41
CA GLY A 54 -8.28 2.20 -3.68
C GLY A 54 -9.11 2.04 -2.40
N LEU A 55 -8.50 1.56 -1.31
CA LEU A 55 -9.16 1.51 0.00
C LEU A 55 -9.49 2.92 0.51
N ILE A 56 -8.51 3.83 0.53
CA ILE A 56 -8.69 5.20 1.05
C ILE A 56 -9.79 5.94 0.27
N ASN A 57 -9.79 5.83 -1.05
CA ASN A 57 -10.78 6.47 -1.91
C ASN A 57 -12.21 5.90 -1.74
N ASN A 58 -12.32 4.69 -1.22
CA ASN A 58 -13.59 4.01 -0.95
C ASN A 58 -13.86 3.81 0.54
N ILE A 59 -13.16 4.54 1.43
CA ILE A 59 -13.21 4.29 2.88
C ILE A 59 -14.63 4.49 3.45
N GLU A 60 -15.38 5.46 2.97
CA GLU A 60 -16.76 5.71 3.39
C GLU A 60 -17.64 4.51 3.05
N LYS A 61 -17.55 3.98 1.82
CA LYS A 61 -18.24 2.76 1.40
C LYS A 61 -17.95 1.58 2.33
N PHE A 62 -16.67 1.35 2.66
CA PHE A 62 -16.28 0.26 3.57
C PHE A 62 -16.68 0.52 5.03
N ASN A 63 -16.83 1.79 5.43
CA ASN A 63 -17.32 2.13 6.75
C ASN A 63 -18.82 1.84 6.92
N GLU A 64 -19.60 2.01 5.88
CA GLU A 64 -21.05 1.76 5.85
C GLU A 64 -21.40 0.29 5.55
N MET A 65 -20.47 -0.47 5.00
CA MET A 65 -20.69 -1.87 4.61
C MET A 65 -20.69 -2.79 5.84
N ASP A 66 -21.62 -3.74 5.86
CA ASP A 66 -21.53 -4.89 6.77
C ASP A 66 -20.41 -5.83 6.28
N LEU A 67 -19.35 -5.89 7.06
CA LEU A 67 -18.13 -6.67 6.79
C LEU A 67 -18.04 -7.94 7.65
N GLU A 68 -19.00 -8.19 8.53
CA GLU A 68 -19.03 -9.40 9.36
C GLU A 68 -19.02 -10.66 8.48
N GLY A 69 -18.04 -11.52 8.71
CA GLY A 69 -17.86 -12.76 7.96
C GLY A 69 -17.43 -12.62 6.50
N LYS A 70 -17.22 -11.40 5.98
CA LYS A 70 -16.65 -11.20 4.64
C LYS A 70 -15.22 -11.70 4.56
N LYS A 71 -14.86 -12.31 3.45
CA LYS A 71 -13.50 -12.78 3.20
C LYS A 71 -12.65 -11.66 2.60
N ILE A 72 -11.58 -11.30 3.27
CA ILE A 72 -10.63 -10.29 2.82
C ILE A 72 -9.27 -10.94 2.58
N GLY A 73 -8.78 -10.82 1.36
CA GLY A 73 -7.41 -11.24 1.01
C GLY A 73 -6.46 -10.04 1.00
N VAL A 74 -5.32 -10.14 1.66
CA VAL A 74 -4.29 -9.09 1.67
C VAL A 74 -2.97 -9.67 1.18
N ILE A 75 -2.37 -9.07 0.17
CA ILE A 75 -1.05 -9.42 -0.34
C ILE A 75 -0.02 -8.40 0.13
N GLY A 76 0.97 -8.88 0.88
CA GLY A 76 2.05 -8.08 1.46
C GLY A 76 1.84 -7.85 2.96
N GLY A 77 2.79 -8.33 3.76
CA GLY A 77 2.79 -8.27 5.22
C GLY A 77 3.66 -7.16 5.82
N GLY A 78 3.92 -6.09 5.07
CA GLY A 78 4.54 -4.87 5.58
C GLY A 78 3.56 -4.00 6.36
N ALA A 79 3.99 -2.80 6.81
CA ALA A 79 3.17 -1.88 7.61
C ALA A 79 1.81 -1.61 6.97
N VAL A 80 1.78 -1.19 5.69
CA VAL A 80 0.54 -0.89 4.96
C VAL A 80 -0.41 -2.10 4.90
N GLY A 81 0.12 -3.30 4.66
CA GLY A 81 -0.71 -4.52 4.63
C GLY A 81 -1.28 -4.85 6.00
N LEU A 82 -0.51 -4.66 7.06
CA LEU A 82 -0.97 -4.87 8.43
C LEU A 82 -2.04 -3.84 8.86
N ASP A 83 -1.93 -2.58 8.44
CA ASP A 83 -2.98 -1.57 8.66
C ASP A 83 -4.29 -1.97 7.98
N VAL A 84 -4.23 -2.49 6.74
CA VAL A 84 -5.40 -3.01 6.03
C VAL A 84 -6.01 -4.21 6.77
N VAL A 85 -5.17 -5.15 7.22
CA VAL A 85 -5.61 -6.31 8.01
C VAL A 85 -6.32 -5.87 9.29
N GLU A 86 -5.73 -4.93 10.04
CA GLU A 86 -6.29 -4.41 11.28
C GLU A 86 -7.66 -3.78 11.04
N TYR A 87 -7.77 -2.93 10.02
CA TYR A 87 -9.02 -2.26 9.66
C TYR A 87 -10.17 -3.25 9.44
N PHE A 88 -9.94 -4.28 8.63
CA PHE A 88 -10.99 -5.26 8.30
C PHE A 88 -11.24 -6.27 9.43
N ALA A 89 -10.20 -6.71 10.12
CA ALA A 89 -10.35 -7.64 11.24
C ALA A 89 -11.11 -7.01 12.43
N HIS A 90 -10.99 -5.71 12.65
CA HIS A 90 -11.79 -5.00 13.64
C HIS A 90 -13.27 -4.88 13.26
N LYS A 91 -13.59 -4.94 11.98
CA LYS A 91 -14.97 -4.94 11.46
C LYS A 91 -15.59 -6.35 11.33
N GLY A 92 -14.95 -7.39 11.89
CA GLY A 92 -15.48 -8.76 11.90
C GLY A 92 -15.25 -9.56 10.62
N ALA A 93 -14.44 -9.06 9.70
CA ALA A 93 -14.11 -9.80 8.48
C ALA A 93 -13.14 -10.97 8.76
N HIS A 94 -13.25 -12.03 7.96
CA HIS A 94 -12.25 -13.11 7.92
C HIS A 94 -11.10 -12.68 7.01
N VAL A 95 -9.96 -12.39 7.59
CA VAL A 95 -8.80 -11.86 6.85
C VAL A 95 -7.75 -12.94 6.65
N THR A 96 -7.29 -13.11 5.41
CA THR A 96 -6.10 -13.89 5.05
C THR A 96 -5.02 -12.94 4.55
N ILE A 97 -3.85 -12.94 5.17
CA ILE A 97 -2.68 -12.18 4.73
C ILE A 97 -1.62 -13.12 4.15
N VAL A 98 -1.12 -12.78 2.97
CA VAL A 98 -0.09 -13.51 2.24
C VAL A 98 1.19 -12.69 2.20
N GLU A 99 2.28 -13.26 2.69
CA GLU A 99 3.60 -12.63 2.71
C GLU A 99 4.67 -13.60 2.16
N ARG A 100 5.50 -13.12 1.25
CA ARG A 100 6.59 -13.89 0.66
C ARG A 100 7.74 -14.14 1.63
N MET A 101 7.98 -13.21 2.53
CA MET A 101 9.03 -13.32 3.54
C MET A 101 8.64 -14.28 4.66
N PRO A 102 9.61 -14.80 5.45
CA PRO A 102 9.32 -15.71 6.57
C PRO A 102 8.50 -15.11 7.72
N ALA A 103 8.28 -13.81 7.72
CA ALA A 103 7.50 -13.15 8.76
C ALA A 103 6.82 -11.88 8.20
N VAL A 104 5.68 -11.51 8.79
CA VAL A 104 5.04 -10.21 8.59
C VAL A 104 5.67 -9.16 9.49
N GLY A 105 5.42 -7.86 9.21
CA GLY A 105 5.94 -6.74 9.99
C GLY A 105 7.44 -6.54 9.87
N ASN A 106 8.04 -6.89 8.74
CA ASN A 106 9.45 -6.60 8.48
C ASN A 106 9.67 -5.10 8.33
N GLY A 107 10.71 -4.59 9.00
CA GLY A 107 11.05 -3.16 9.00
C GLY A 107 10.26 -2.30 9.99
N MET A 108 9.34 -2.88 10.74
CA MET A 108 8.63 -2.20 11.82
C MET A 108 9.47 -2.21 13.11
N ASP A 109 9.22 -1.22 13.98
CA ASP A 109 9.77 -1.25 15.33
C ASP A 109 9.18 -2.42 16.14
N ILE A 110 9.91 -2.86 17.15
CA ILE A 110 9.59 -4.09 17.88
C ILE A 110 8.26 -3.96 18.66
N ILE A 111 7.92 -2.79 19.16
CA ILE A 111 6.72 -2.57 19.98
C ILE A 111 5.49 -2.67 19.09
N THR A 112 5.46 -1.90 18.02
CA THR A 112 4.37 -1.92 17.01
C THR A 112 4.20 -3.33 16.43
N LYS A 113 5.30 -4.02 16.13
CA LYS A 113 5.24 -5.39 15.63
C LYS A 113 4.59 -6.35 16.64
N LEU A 114 4.92 -6.27 17.92
CA LEU A 114 4.32 -7.11 18.96
C LEU A 114 2.81 -6.86 19.12
N ASP A 115 2.39 -5.60 19.00
CA ASP A 115 0.98 -5.24 19.06
C ASP A 115 0.22 -5.85 17.87
N PHE A 116 0.76 -5.74 16.64
CA PHE A 116 0.17 -6.41 15.48
C PHE A 116 0.13 -7.93 15.63
N MET A 117 1.21 -8.57 16.11
CA MET A 117 1.20 -10.03 16.33
C MET A 117 0.11 -10.46 17.32
N THR A 118 -0.10 -9.66 18.38
CA THR A 118 -1.15 -9.89 19.35
C THR A 118 -2.53 -9.74 18.75
N MET A 119 -2.73 -8.70 17.95
CA MET A 119 -3.98 -8.42 17.24
C MET A 119 -4.29 -9.54 16.22
N LEU A 120 -3.33 -9.96 15.38
CA LEU A 120 -3.50 -11.02 14.39
C LEU A 120 -3.99 -12.31 15.05
N LYS A 121 -3.38 -12.69 16.18
CA LYS A 121 -3.79 -13.87 16.95
C LYS A 121 -5.18 -13.72 17.57
N LYS A 122 -5.48 -12.56 18.19
CA LYS A 122 -6.78 -12.29 18.83
C LYS A 122 -7.94 -12.26 17.84
N LYS A 123 -7.66 -11.80 16.62
CA LYS A 123 -8.65 -11.68 15.52
C LYS A 123 -8.66 -12.89 14.60
N GLU A 124 -7.90 -13.93 14.92
CA GLU A 124 -7.83 -15.19 14.16
C GLU A 124 -7.51 -14.98 12.68
N VAL A 125 -6.63 -13.99 12.39
CA VAL A 125 -6.18 -13.71 11.02
C VAL A 125 -5.37 -14.90 10.48
N ASP A 126 -5.70 -15.38 9.29
CA ASP A 126 -4.94 -16.43 8.59
C ASP A 126 -3.66 -15.84 7.99
N VAL A 127 -2.51 -16.13 8.59
CA VAL A 127 -1.21 -15.59 8.19
C VAL A 127 -0.43 -16.63 7.39
N ARG A 128 -0.27 -16.35 6.09
CA ARG A 128 0.43 -17.20 5.12
C ARG A 128 1.78 -16.59 4.77
N VAL A 129 2.82 -16.95 5.52
CA VAL A 129 4.21 -16.55 5.25
C VAL A 129 4.90 -17.53 4.29
N GLU A 130 6.05 -17.13 3.73
CA GLU A 130 6.81 -17.88 2.72
C GLU A 130 5.93 -18.28 1.52
N THR A 131 4.94 -17.43 1.22
CA THR A 131 3.93 -17.69 0.20
C THR A 131 3.96 -16.58 -0.84
N SER A 132 4.18 -16.94 -2.09
CA SER A 132 4.32 -16.00 -3.22
C SER A 132 3.01 -15.86 -3.99
N LEU A 133 2.63 -14.64 -4.35
CA LEU A 133 1.54 -14.38 -5.28
C LEU A 133 1.98 -14.70 -6.71
N LEU A 134 1.20 -15.50 -7.43
CA LEU A 134 1.44 -15.84 -8.84
C LEU A 134 0.48 -15.11 -9.77
N GLU A 135 -0.81 -15.05 -9.42
CA GLU A 135 -1.86 -14.48 -10.26
C GLU A 135 -2.96 -13.86 -9.42
N ILE A 136 -3.57 -12.81 -9.94
CA ILE A 136 -4.79 -12.19 -9.40
C ILE A 136 -5.94 -12.44 -10.35
N LYS A 137 -7.02 -13.04 -9.84
CA LYS A 137 -8.32 -13.20 -10.51
C LYS A 137 -9.33 -12.21 -9.94
N ASP A 138 -10.55 -12.20 -10.46
CA ASP A 138 -11.59 -11.24 -10.06
C ASP A 138 -12.02 -11.36 -8.58
N SER A 139 -11.90 -12.57 -8.01
CA SER A 139 -12.31 -12.86 -6.63
C SER A 139 -11.39 -13.86 -5.92
N SER A 140 -10.17 -14.05 -6.41
CA SER A 140 -9.19 -14.93 -5.77
C SER A 140 -7.76 -14.54 -6.13
N PHE A 141 -6.83 -14.98 -5.28
CA PHE A 141 -5.39 -14.98 -5.51
C PHE A 141 -4.92 -16.41 -5.76
N ILE A 142 -4.10 -16.62 -6.77
CA ILE A 142 -3.31 -17.84 -6.91
C ILE A 142 -1.97 -17.59 -6.26
N VAL A 143 -1.66 -18.40 -5.26
CA VAL A 143 -0.42 -18.29 -4.50
C VAL A 143 0.36 -19.60 -4.55
N ASN A 144 1.66 -19.53 -4.31
CA ASN A 144 2.51 -20.71 -4.26
C ASN A 144 3.28 -20.74 -2.94
N LYS A 145 3.26 -21.89 -2.30
CA LYS A 145 4.10 -22.21 -1.15
C LYS A 145 4.75 -23.57 -1.38
N ASP A 146 6.07 -23.65 -1.24
CA ASP A 146 6.85 -24.88 -1.35
C ASP A 146 6.60 -25.65 -2.67
N GLY A 147 6.32 -24.92 -3.76
CA GLY A 147 6.04 -25.51 -5.07
C GLY A 147 4.60 -25.98 -5.28
N ALA A 148 3.72 -25.82 -4.28
CA ALA A 148 2.30 -26.11 -4.38
C ALA A 148 1.48 -24.84 -4.60
N ASP A 149 0.63 -24.85 -5.62
CA ASP A 149 -0.29 -23.75 -5.91
C ASP A 149 -1.58 -23.91 -5.10
N GLU A 150 -2.05 -22.81 -4.54
CA GLU A 150 -3.31 -22.72 -3.80
C GLU A 150 -4.12 -21.53 -4.31
N GLU A 151 -5.45 -21.65 -4.32
CA GLU A 151 -6.36 -20.56 -4.63
C GLU A 151 -7.02 -20.03 -3.36
N ILE A 152 -6.81 -18.76 -3.06
CA ILE A 152 -7.39 -18.04 -1.91
C ILE A 152 -8.51 -17.14 -2.41
N SER A 153 -9.76 -17.51 -2.12
CA SER A 153 -10.95 -16.73 -2.51
C SER A 153 -11.20 -15.58 -1.55
N PHE A 154 -11.72 -14.46 -2.07
CA PHE A 154 -12.08 -13.28 -1.29
C PHE A 154 -13.34 -12.58 -1.83
N ASP A 155 -14.00 -11.81 -0.95
CA ASP A 155 -15.00 -10.81 -1.34
C ASP A 155 -14.33 -9.51 -1.80
N TYR A 156 -13.22 -9.12 -1.14
CA TYR A 156 -12.33 -8.03 -1.53
C TYR A 156 -10.87 -8.44 -1.33
N GLY A 157 -10.03 -8.09 -2.29
CA GLY A 157 -8.58 -8.31 -2.26
C GLY A 157 -7.81 -6.99 -2.19
N PHE A 158 -6.75 -6.94 -1.40
CA PHE A 158 -5.91 -5.77 -1.26
C PHE A 158 -4.46 -6.10 -1.59
N VAL A 159 -3.83 -5.25 -2.41
CA VAL A 159 -2.44 -5.42 -2.84
C VAL A 159 -1.57 -4.35 -2.20
N CYS A 160 -0.71 -4.78 -1.26
CA CYS A 160 0.13 -3.95 -0.41
C CYS A 160 1.62 -4.32 -0.57
N LEU A 161 2.12 -4.35 -1.80
CA LEU A 161 3.48 -4.80 -2.16
C LEU A 161 4.56 -3.72 -1.95
N GLY A 162 4.22 -2.62 -1.30
CA GLY A 162 5.08 -1.48 -1.03
C GLY A 162 4.71 -0.24 -1.83
N MET A 163 5.51 0.80 -1.65
CA MET A 163 5.29 2.11 -2.25
C MET A 163 6.54 2.55 -3.01
N ARG A 164 6.34 3.25 -4.11
CA ARG A 164 7.40 3.88 -4.89
C ARG A 164 7.24 5.40 -4.79
N ALA A 165 8.33 6.10 -4.48
CA ALA A 165 8.33 7.56 -4.44
C ALA A 165 7.82 8.15 -5.77
N TYR A 166 6.93 9.13 -5.65
CA TYR A 166 6.47 9.93 -6.78
C TYR A 166 7.09 11.32 -6.68
N SER A 167 8.10 11.57 -7.48
CA SER A 167 8.91 12.78 -7.41
C SER A 167 9.12 13.39 -8.81
N PRO A 168 8.04 13.91 -9.42
CA PRO A 168 8.09 14.38 -10.81
C PRO A 168 9.05 15.55 -11.04
N LEU A 169 9.27 16.39 -10.03
CA LEU A 169 10.16 17.56 -10.11
C LEU A 169 11.60 17.28 -9.66
N MET A 170 11.92 16.10 -9.11
CA MET A 170 13.23 15.87 -8.49
C MET A 170 14.39 16.07 -9.46
N ALA A 171 14.27 15.58 -10.69
CA ALA A 171 15.33 15.72 -11.70
C ALA A 171 15.57 17.19 -12.05
N GLU A 172 14.51 17.97 -12.27
CA GLU A 172 14.60 19.40 -12.57
C GLU A 172 15.15 20.18 -11.37
N LEU A 173 14.71 19.88 -10.14
CA LEU A 173 15.23 20.49 -8.91
C LEU A 173 16.73 20.24 -8.76
N GLN A 174 17.17 19.01 -8.94
CA GLN A 174 18.59 18.67 -8.84
C GLN A 174 19.42 19.35 -9.92
N GLU A 175 18.91 19.43 -11.15
CA GLU A 175 19.62 20.07 -12.26
C GLU A 175 19.72 21.60 -12.08
N ASN A 176 18.62 22.27 -11.71
CA ASN A 176 18.56 23.71 -11.60
C ASN A 176 19.29 24.27 -10.37
N PHE A 177 19.36 23.52 -9.29
CA PHE A 177 20.03 23.96 -8.06
C PHE A 177 21.46 23.39 -7.89
N VAL A 178 21.96 22.64 -8.88
CA VAL A 178 23.36 22.18 -8.89
C VAL A 178 24.34 23.37 -8.86
N GLY A 179 25.29 23.34 -7.92
CA GLY A 179 26.29 24.41 -7.76
C GLY A 179 25.75 25.71 -7.14
N THR A 180 24.52 25.72 -6.69
CA THR A 180 23.95 26.81 -5.88
C THR A 180 24.09 26.51 -4.39
N ASN A 181 23.67 27.45 -3.53
CA ASN A 181 23.60 27.23 -2.07
C ASN A 181 22.28 26.62 -1.63
N VAL A 182 21.39 26.25 -2.57
CA VAL A 182 20.08 25.65 -2.26
C VAL A 182 20.22 24.15 -2.06
N GLU A 183 19.78 23.65 -0.93
CA GLU A 183 19.72 22.22 -0.63
C GLU A 183 18.39 21.64 -1.09
N VAL A 184 18.43 20.50 -1.81
CA VAL A 184 17.26 19.75 -2.27
C VAL A 184 17.21 18.40 -1.54
N VAL A 185 16.15 18.14 -0.78
CA VAL A 185 15.92 16.95 0.03
C VAL A 185 14.60 16.26 -0.30
#